data_8651e840d95d70bc399d7d57f507d6b6
#
_entry.id   8651e840d95d70bc399d7d57f507d6b6
#
_cell.length_a   1.000
_cell.length_b   1.000
_cell.length_c   1.000
_cell.angle_alpha   90.00
_cell.angle_beta   90.00
_cell.angle_gamma   90.00
#
_symmetry.space_group_name_H-M   'P 1'
#
loop_
_entity.id
_entity.type
_entity.pdbx_description
1 polymer ?
#
loop_
_entity_poly.entity_id
_entity_poly.type
_entity_poly.pdbx_seq_one_letter_code
_entity_poly.pdbx_strand_id
1 'polypeptide(L)'
;MTNDDITSLKVRVEGFVQGVGFRDFLVMSAQINKLDGWVRNCADGAVEALVSGPTKAVEAFVAAATQGPRGARVTAVDLQNSEPPTEKGFQRKATA
;
A
#
# COMPACT_ATOMS: atom_id res chain seq x y z
N MET A 1 -7.68 1.31 -27.83
CA MET A 1 -8.59 1.72 -26.79
C MET A 1 -7.89 1.79 -25.43
N THR A 2 -8.08 2.84 -24.80
CA THR A 2 -7.46 3.04 -23.51
C THR A 2 -8.31 2.40 -22.43
N ASN A 3 -7.65 1.76 -21.53
CA ASN A 3 -8.31 1.23 -20.39
C ASN A 3 -8.04 2.13 -19.20
N ASP A 4 -9.05 2.87 -18.81
CA ASP A 4 -8.93 3.83 -17.72
C ASP A 4 -9.51 3.30 -16.44
N ASP A 5 -9.52 1.99 -16.29
CA ASP A 5 -10.01 1.38 -15.07
C ASP A 5 -9.18 1.86 -13.89
N ILE A 6 -9.89 2.30 -12.88
CA ILE A 6 -9.31 2.72 -11.63
C ILE A 6 -9.66 1.67 -10.58
N THR A 7 -8.68 1.28 -9.82
CA THR A 7 -8.85 0.34 -8.72
C THR A 7 -8.47 1.03 -7.43
N SER A 8 -9.28 0.82 -6.41
CA SER A 8 -8.98 1.32 -5.06
C SER A 8 -9.06 0.14 -4.10
N LEU A 9 -7.97 -0.09 -3.39
CA LEU A 9 -7.86 -1.23 -2.48
C LEU A 9 -7.35 -0.79 -1.13
N LYS A 10 -7.87 -1.43 -0.10
CA LYS A 10 -7.23 -1.41 1.21
C LYS A 10 -6.37 -2.65 1.29
N VAL A 11 -5.10 -2.46 1.65
CA VAL A 11 -4.09 -3.51 1.68
C VAL A 11 -3.61 -3.62 3.12
N ARG A 12 -3.72 -4.82 3.71
CA ARG A 12 -3.24 -5.05 5.07
C ARG A 12 -2.16 -6.11 5.00
N VAL A 13 -0.98 -5.77 5.52
CA VAL A 13 0.19 -6.64 5.47
C VAL A 13 0.54 -7.05 6.89
N GLU A 14 0.66 -8.36 7.10
CA GLU A 14 1.01 -8.93 8.40
C GLU A 14 2.35 -9.63 8.34
N GLY A 15 3.00 -9.74 9.49
CA GLY A 15 4.29 -10.38 9.61
C GLY A 15 5.26 -9.48 10.36
N PHE A 16 6.55 -9.66 10.10
CA PHE A 16 7.57 -8.77 10.64
C PHE A 16 7.73 -7.61 9.67
N VAL A 17 6.89 -6.59 9.87
CA VAL A 17 6.73 -5.52 8.87
C VAL A 17 6.86 -4.12 9.45
N GLN A 18 6.95 -3.99 10.78
CA GLN A 18 7.20 -2.69 11.41
C GLN A 18 8.64 -2.61 11.85
N GLY A 19 9.20 -1.39 11.83
CA GLY A 19 10.57 -1.16 12.25
C GLY A 19 11.61 -1.57 11.22
N VAL A 20 11.19 -1.85 9.97
CA VAL A 20 12.10 -2.30 8.90
C VAL A 20 12.00 -1.39 7.66
N GLY A 21 11.40 -0.20 7.82
CA GLY A 21 11.28 0.72 6.69
C GLY A 21 10.16 0.38 5.72
N PHE A 22 9.19 -0.41 6.15
CA PHE A 22 8.13 -0.87 5.25
C PHE A 22 7.27 0.28 4.75
N ARG A 23 6.91 1.22 5.64
CA ARG A 23 6.09 2.36 5.22
C ARG A 23 6.78 3.21 4.17
N ASP A 24 8.07 3.50 4.36
CA ASP A 24 8.82 4.28 3.39
C ASP A 24 8.97 3.54 2.08
N PHE A 25 9.14 2.23 2.15
CA PHE A 25 9.21 1.38 0.96
C PHE A 25 7.90 1.49 0.15
N LEU A 26 6.76 1.46 0.84
CA LEU A 26 5.47 1.56 0.16
C LEU A 26 5.20 2.96 -0.37
N VAL A 27 5.62 4.00 0.36
CA VAL A 27 5.50 5.37 -0.14
C VAL A 27 6.28 5.51 -1.45
N MET A 28 7.49 4.98 -1.49
CA MET A 28 8.30 5.05 -2.70
C MET A 28 7.63 4.30 -3.85
N SER A 29 7.11 3.11 -3.59
CA SER A 29 6.42 2.34 -4.62
C SER A 29 5.20 3.09 -5.16
N ALA A 30 4.42 3.69 -4.27
CA ALA A 30 3.24 4.43 -4.66
C ALA A 30 3.61 5.66 -5.50
N GLN A 31 4.68 6.36 -5.12
CA GLN A 31 5.11 7.54 -5.86
C GLN A 31 5.63 7.17 -7.25
N ILE A 32 6.39 6.10 -7.36
CA ILE A 32 6.88 5.63 -8.65
C ILE A 32 5.70 5.28 -9.56
N ASN A 33 4.67 4.69 -9.00
CA ASN A 33 3.49 4.26 -9.76
C ASN A 33 2.42 5.34 -9.82
N LYS A 34 2.68 6.51 -9.25
CA LYS A 34 1.77 7.67 -9.29
C LYS A 34 0.40 7.36 -8.72
N LEU A 35 0.40 6.68 -7.58
CA LEU A 35 -0.83 6.29 -6.90
C LEU A 35 -1.20 7.29 -5.83
N ASP A 36 -2.50 7.38 -5.53
CA ASP A 36 -3.01 8.16 -4.40
C ASP A 36 -3.28 7.23 -3.24
N GLY A 37 -3.25 7.76 -2.03
CA GLY A 37 -3.60 7.01 -0.85
C GLY A 37 -2.73 7.31 0.35
N TRP A 38 -2.59 6.32 1.21
CA TRP A 38 -1.81 6.49 2.45
C TRP A 38 -1.35 5.12 2.95
N VAL A 39 -0.39 5.17 3.88
CA VAL A 39 0.09 3.97 4.57
C VAL A 39 0.31 4.33 6.04
N ARG A 40 0.04 3.38 6.93
CA ARG A 40 0.23 3.55 8.36
C ARG A 40 0.54 2.22 9.02
N ASN A 41 1.21 2.30 10.18
CA ASN A 41 1.31 1.15 11.07
C ASN A 41 0.00 0.99 11.83
N CYS A 42 -0.31 -0.24 12.18
CA CYS A 42 -1.44 -0.55 13.05
C CYS A 42 -0.93 -0.99 14.40
N ALA A 43 -1.75 -0.77 15.44
CA ALA A 43 -1.36 -1.09 16.81
C ALA A 43 -1.06 -2.58 16.98
N ASP A 44 -1.66 -3.45 16.17
CA ASP A 44 -1.48 -4.89 16.28
C ASP A 44 -0.24 -5.41 15.53
N GLY A 45 0.57 -4.52 14.97
CA GLY A 45 1.80 -4.90 14.29
C GLY A 45 1.72 -4.94 12.80
N ALA A 46 0.53 -4.84 12.22
CA ALA A 46 0.38 -4.84 10.77
C ALA A 46 0.71 -3.48 10.17
N VAL A 47 0.87 -3.46 8.85
CA VAL A 47 0.92 -2.23 8.07
C VAL A 47 -0.30 -2.22 7.17
N GLU A 48 -1.00 -1.10 7.13
CA GLU A 48 -2.21 -0.94 6.33
C GLU A 48 -2.03 0.21 5.35
N ALA A 49 -2.54 0.03 4.14
CA ALA A 49 -2.48 1.06 3.12
C ALA A 49 -3.81 1.16 2.39
N LEU A 50 -4.14 2.36 1.96
CA LEU A 50 -5.18 2.59 0.98
C LEU A 50 -4.47 3.05 -0.28
N VAL A 51 -4.77 2.42 -1.41
CA VAL A 51 -4.09 2.73 -2.65
C VAL A 51 -5.11 2.83 -3.77
N SER A 52 -4.94 3.82 -4.65
CA SER A 52 -5.89 4.07 -5.72
C SER A 52 -5.17 4.59 -6.94
N GLY A 53 -5.55 4.08 -8.11
CA GLY A 53 -5.00 4.52 -9.38
C GLY A 53 -5.30 3.50 -10.47
N PRO A 54 -4.61 3.61 -11.61
CA PRO A 54 -4.79 2.63 -12.69
C PRO A 54 -4.55 1.22 -12.17
N THR A 55 -5.38 0.29 -12.62
CA THR A 55 -5.36 -1.06 -12.09
C THR A 55 -3.97 -1.69 -12.14
N LYS A 56 -3.24 -1.52 -13.24
CA LYS A 56 -1.91 -2.11 -13.34
C LYS A 56 -0.93 -1.51 -12.33
N ALA A 57 -1.06 -0.21 -12.07
CA ALA A 57 -0.21 0.46 -11.08
C ALA A 57 -0.52 -0.05 -9.68
N VAL A 58 -1.80 -0.25 -9.37
CA VAL A 58 -2.20 -0.80 -8.08
C VAL A 58 -1.67 -2.22 -7.93
N GLU A 59 -1.74 -3.02 -9.00
CA GLU A 59 -1.20 -4.38 -8.96
C GLU A 59 0.29 -4.39 -8.69
N ALA A 60 1.04 -3.44 -9.29
CA ALA A 60 2.47 -3.34 -9.03
C ALA A 60 2.75 -3.00 -7.56
N PHE A 61 1.93 -2.11 -6.99
CA PHE A 61 2.05 -1.77 -5.57
C PHE A 61 1.79 -2.99 -4.69
N VAL A 62 0.75 -3.75 -4.99
CA VAL A 62 0.41 -4.95 -4.21
C VAL A 62 1.54 -5.97 -4.31
N ALA A 63 2.12 -6.15 -5.49
CA ALA A 63 3.25 -7.07 -5.65
C ALA A 63 4.43 -6.63 -4.79
N ALA A 64 4.73 -5.33 -4.76
CA ALA A 64 5.79 -4.80 -3.93
C ALA A 64 5.50 -5.02 -2.45
N ALA A 65 4.25 -4.80 -2.03
CA ALA A 65 3.86 -4.99 -0.63
C ALA A 65 3.96 -6.46 -0.22
N THR A 66 3.62 -7.36 -1.12
CA THR A 66 3.68 -8.79 -0.85
C THR A 66 5.12 -9.25 -0.63
N GLN A 67 6.06 -8.66 -1.34
CA GLN A 67 7.46 -9.00 -1.19
C GLN A 67 8.11 -8.25 -0.02
N GLY A 68 7.81 -6.98 0.13
CA GLY A 68 8.37 -6.15 1.17
C GLY A 68 9.82 -5.76 0.93
N PRO A 69 10.34 -4.85 1.76
CA PRO A 69 11.74 -4.48 1.69
C PRO A 69 12.62 -5.54 2.34
N ARG A 70 13.92 -5.38 2.13
CA ARG A 70 14.91 -6.24 2.78
C ARG A 70 14.71 -6.13 4.30
N GLY A 71 14.73 -7.26 4.96
CA GLY A 71 14.55 -7.31 6.41
C GLY A 71 13.12 -7.52 6.85
N ALA A 72 12.16 -7.35 5.95
CA ALA A 72 10.77 -7.64 6.27
C ALA A 72 10.48 -9.13 6.05
N ARG A 73 9.47 -9.60 6.75
CA ARG A 73 8.97 -10.97 6.54
C ARG A 73 7.44 -10.87 6.49
N VAL A 74 6.90 -10.96 5.29
CA VAL A 74 5.46 -10.86 5.07
C VAL A 74 4.87 -12.26 5.18
N THR A 75 3.88 -12.41 6.06
CA THR A 75 3.21 -13.70 6.27
C THR A 75 1.81 -13.72 5.68
N ALA A 76 1.16 -12.55 5.51
CA ALA A 76 -0.17 -12.50 4.93
C ALA A 76 -0.40 -11.12 4.34
N VAL A 77 -1.16 -11.08 3.24
CA VAL A 77 -1.60 -9.83 2.62
C VAL A 77 -3.09 -9.98 2.35
N ASP A 78 -3.88 -9.10 2.95
CA ASP A 78 -5.33 -9.07 2.73
C ASP A 78 -5.68 -7.87 1.87
N LEU A 79 -6.53 -8.08 0.90
CA LEU A 79 -6.97 -7.05 -0.02
C LEU A 79 -8.47 -6.90 0.08
N GLN A 80 -8.94 -5.65 0.16
CA GLN A 80 -10.37 -5.34 0.14
C GLN A 80 -10.62 -4.20 -0.81
N ASN A 81 -11.72 -4.27 -1.55
CA ASN A 81 -12.14 -3.12 -2.34
C ASN A 81 -12.47 -1.97 -1.41
N SER A 82 -12.20 -0.76 -1.86
CA SER A 82 -12.36 0.42 -1.03
C SER A 82 -12.81 1.60 -1.88
N GLU A 83 -13.34 2.62 -1.20
CA GLU A 83 -13.53 3.91 -1.83
C GLU A 83 -12.18 4.55 -2.06
N PRO A 84 -12.02 5.36 -3.12
CA PRO A 84 -10.76 6.06 -3.32
C PRO A 84 -10.51 7.07 -2.21
N PRO A 85 -9.25 7.44 -1.99
CA PRO A 85 -8.95 8.48 -1.00
C PRO A 85 -9.50 9.82 -1.45
N THR A 86 -9.73 10.71 -0.49
CA THR A 86 -10.25 12.04 -0.80
C THR A 86 -9.16 13.02 -1.19
N GLU A 87 -7.89 12.70 -0.88
CA GLU A 87 -6.77 13.57 -1.16
C GLU A 87 -5.88 12.98 -2.23
N LYS A 88 -5.26 13.85 -3.00
CA LYS A 88 -4.28 13.44 -4.00
C LYS A 88 -2.94 13.19 -3.35
N GLY A 89 -2.16 12.30 -3.98
CA GLY A 89 -0.83 11.97 -3.53
C GLY A 89 -0.84 10.84 -2.51
N PHE A 90 0.34 10.42 -2.10
CA PHE A 90 0.48 9.29 -1.20
C PHE A 90 1.25 9.73 0.04
N GLN A 91 0.70 9.46 1.21
CA GLN A 91 1.20 9.96 2.47
C GLN A 91 1.39 8.86 3.50
N ARG A 92 2.35 9.07 4.40
CA ARG A 92 2.44 8.28 5.61
C ARG A 92 1.51 8.91 6.66
N LYS A 93 0.79 8.06 7.36
CA LYS A 93 -0.08 8.49 8.44
C LYS A 93 0.41 7.93 9.77
N ALA A 94 -0.08 8.55 10.85
CA ALA A 94 0.22 8.10 12.19
C ALA A 94 -0.36 6.70 12.42
N THR A 95 0.22 5.99 13.39
CA THR A 95 -0.24 4.67 13.78
C THR A 95 -1.69 4.72 14.22
N ALA A 96 -2.45 3.78 13.73
CA ALA A 96 -3.86 3.67 14.08
C ALA A 96 -4.08 2.76 15.27
#